data_706ac703f714c5ab604b446c8cc536ab
#
_entry.id   706ac703f714c5ab604b446c8cc536ab
#
_cell.length_a   1.000
_cell.length_b   1.000
_cell.length_c   1.000
_cell.angle_alpha   90.00
_cell.angle_beta   90.00
_cell.angle_gamma   90.00
#
_symmetry.space_group_name_H-M   'P 1'
#
loop_
_entity.id
_entity.type
_entity.pdbx_description
1 polymer ?
#
loop_
_entity_poly.entity_id
_entity_poly.type
_entity_poly.pdbx_seq_one_letter_code
_entity_poly.pdbx_strand_id
1 'polypeptide(L)'
;IVDNTVGVGLVRPLEHGADVIAASATKYVGGHGTAVGGYIVDSGKFNWGNGKFPNFTKADPSYHGLVFWDAFGDVPELGNIAFTVRARARLLRDLGATQAPVHSFIFLQGLESLDVRIKRHSENALKVAKFLEAHPKVKWVNYPGLESHPTYEINKKYLKDHFAGILGFGVEGGEEAGRKVIEKLELFSILANI
;
A
#
# COMPACT_ATOMS: atom_id res chain seq x y z
N ILE A 1 0.52 -7.82 8.81
CA ILE A 1 0.99 -6.61 8.10
C ILE A 1 0.29 -6.55 6.75
N VAL A 2 -0.16 -5.37 6.36
CA VAL A 2 -0.83 -5.13 5.06
C VAL A 2 -0.04 -4.07 4.29
N ASP A 3 0.30 -4.38 3.03
CA ASP A 3 0.72 -3.36 2.08
C ASP A 3 -0.52 -2.62 1.57
N ASN A 4 -0.66 -1.36 1.96
CA ASN A 4 -1.80 -0.52 1.59
C ASN A 4 -1.46 0.51 0.51
N THR A 5 -0.42 0.27 -0.27
CA THR A 5 0.03 1.21 -1.32
C THR A 5 -1.09 1.55 -2.30
N VAL A 6 -1.83 0.54 -2.77
CA VAL A 6 -2.93 0.71 -3.73
C VAL A 6 -4.26 1.04 -3.03
N GLY A 7 -4.40 0.62 -1.77
CA GLY A 7 -5.62 0.82 -0.98
C GLY A 7 -5.69 2.18 -0.27
N VAL A 8 -4.65 3.02 -0.37
CA VAL A 8 -4.63 4.33 0.28
C VAL A 8 -5.78 5.20 -0.21
N GLY A 9 -6.51 5.82 0.73
CA GLY A 9 -7.72 6.59 0.42
C GLY A 9 -8.98 5.76 0.16
N LEU A 10 -8.86 4.42 0.04
CA LEU A 10 -9.97 3.50 -0.24
C LEU A 10 -10.38 2.68 0.97
N VAL A 11 -9.41 2.10 1.67
CA VAL A 11 -9.64 1.22 2.81
C VAL A 11 -8.70 1.55 3.95
N ARG A 12 -9.16 1.30 5.18
CA ARG A 12 -8.39 1.48 6.42
C ARG A 12 -8.15 0.12 7.08
N PRO A 13 -7.09 -0.61 6.69
CA PRO A 13 -6.91 -1.99 7.15
C PRO A 13 -6.81 -2.16 8.66
N LEU A 14 -6.33 -1.15 9.41
CA LEU A 14 -6.28 -1.20 10.89
C LEU A 14 -7.67 -1.29 11.53
N GLU A 15 -8.72 -0.77 10.87
CA GLU A 15 -10.12 -0.88 11.32
C GLU A 15 -10.68 -2.29 11.07
N HIS A 16 -9.99 -3.09 10.26
CA HIS A 16 -10.36 -4.45 9.86
C HIS A 16 -9.41 -5.53 10.39
N GLY A 17 -8.66 -5.23 11.45
CA GLY A 17 -7.83 -6.21 12.16
C GLY A 17 -6.40 -6.36 11.68
N ALA A 18 -5.93 -5.50 10.79
CA ALA A 18 -4.48 -5.41 10.53
C ALA A 18 -3.77 -4.79 11.72
N ASP A 19 -2.58 -5.29 12.04
CA ASP A 19 -1.77 -4.74 13.11
C ASP A 19 -0.84 -3.64 12.63
N VAL A 20 -0.28 -3.81 11.43
CA VAL A 20 0.67 -2.89 10.83
C VAL A 20 0.33 -2.66 9.37
N ILE A 21 0.40 -1.41 8.93
CA ILE A 21 0.35 -1.01 7.53
C ILE A 21 1.75 -0.58 7.10
N ALA A 22 2.17 -1.04 5.92
CA ALA A 22 3.27 -0.47 5.17
C ALA A 22 2.75 0.04 3.83
N ALA A 23 3.21 1.20 3.37
CA ALA A 23 2.78 1.72 2.09
C ALA A 23 3.87 2.59 1.42
N SER A 24 3.97 2.49 0.12
CA SER A 24 4.81 3.36 -0.69
C SER A 24 4.11 4.70 -0.91
N ALA A 25 4.70 5.78 -0.37
CA ALA A 25 4.25 7.13 -0.67
C ALA A 25 4.64 7.58 -2.08
N THR A 26 5.62 6.92 -2.71
CA THR A 26 6.06 7.12 -4.09
C THR A 26 4.91 7.05 -5.10
N LYS A 27 3.90 6.21 -4.80
CA LYS A 27 2.80 5.87 -5.71
C LYS A 27 1.65 6.86 -5.57
N TYR A 28 0.53 6.43 -5.05
CA TYR A 28 -0.70 7.24 -4.98
C TYR A 28 -0.61 8.45 -4.06
N VAL A 29 0.14 8.37 -2.95
CA VAL A 29 0.28 9.50 -2.02
C VAL A 29 0.96 10.67 -2.72
N GLY A 30 2.14 10.48 -3.30
CA GLY A 30 2.83 11.50 -4.07
C GLY A 30 2.10 11.84 -5.38
N GLY A 31 1.71 10.82 -6.11
CA GLY A 31 0.89 10.92 -7.33
C GLY A 31 1.59 11.46 -8.58
N HIS A 32 2.90 11.74 -8.53
CA HIS A 32 3.64 12.40 -9.60
C HIS A 32 4.93 11.68 -9.99
N GLY A 33 5.34 10.64 -9.27
CA GLY A 33 6.60 9.95 -9.53
C GLY A 33 7.87 10.78 -9.28
N THR A 34 7.77 11.89 -8.56
CA THR A 34 8.86 12.86 -8.36
C THR A 34 9.66 12.63 -7.08
N ALA A 35 9.19 11.77 -6.19
CA ALA A 35 9.85 11.47 -4.92
C ALA A 35 9.70 9.99 -4.56
N VAL A 36 10.70 9.44 -3.92
CA VAL A 36 10.67 8.07 -3.37
C VAL A 36 10.54 8.14 -1.86
N GLY A 37 9.60 7.37 -1.31
CA GLY A 37 9.40 7.30 0.12
C GLY A 37 8.25 6.35 0.50
N GLY A 38 8.03 6.22 1.80
CA GLY A 38 7.00 5.35 2.34
C GLY A 38 6.70 5.68 3.79
N TYR A 39 5.74 4.96 4.33
CA TYR A 39 5.39 5.07 5.73
C TYR A 39 4.95 3.71 6.29
N ILE A 40 5.11 3.58 7.59
CA ILE A 40 4.62 2.45 8.37
C ILE A 40 3.70 2.99 9.46
N VAL A 41 2.55 2.37 9.64
CA VAL A 41 1.59 2.70 10.70
C VAL A 41 1.37 1.45 11.54
N ASP A 42 1.64 1.56 12.85
CA ASP A 42 1.35 0.53 13.84
C ASP A 42 0.01 0.82 14.51
N SER A 43 -0.81 -0.20 14.66
CA SER A 43 -2.09 -0.09 15.40
C SER A 43 -1.90 0.12 16.89
N GLY A 44 -0.74 -0.22 17.44
CA GLY A 44 -0.49 -0.28 18.88
C GLY A 44 -1.20 -1.43 19.60
N LYS A 45 -1.88 -2.34 18.88
CA LYS A 45 -2.71 -3.40 19.48
C LYS A 45 -2.01 -4.76 19.55
N PHE A 46 -0.99 -4.97 18.73
CA PHE A 46 -0.32 -6.27 18.67
C PHE A 46 0.59 -6.49 19.87
N ASN A 47 0.45 -7.65 20.53
CA ASN A 47 1.31 -8.05 21.64
C ASN A 47 2.66 -8.57 21.13
N TRP A 48 3.65 -7.69 21.03
CA TRP A 48 5.03 -8.05 20.67
C TRP A 48 5.75 -8.84 21.77
N GLY A 49 5.19 -8.85 22.98
CA GLY A 49 5.68 -9.61 24.15
C GLY A 49 5.22 -11.08 24.20
N ASN A 50 4.57 -11.61 23.16
CA ASN A 50 3.97 -12.96 23.13
C ASN A 50 4.97 -14.13 23.05
N GLY A 51 6.26 -13.88 23.18
CA GLY A 51 7.34 -14.89 23.16
C GLY A 51 7.84 -15.26 21.76
N LYS A 52 7.17 -14.88 20.68
CA LYS A 52 7.56 -15.18 19.31
C LYS A 52 8.53 -14.16 18.71
N PHE A 53 8.71 -13.04 19.38
CA PHE A 53 9.50 -11.91 18.88
C PHE A 53 10.66 -11.57 19.83
N PRO A 54 11.76 -12.37 19.83
CA PRO A 54 12.87 -12.17 20.75
C PRO A 54 13.53 -10.78 20.64
N ASN A 55 13.42 -10.15 19.49
CA ASN A 55 13.90 -8.79 19.24
C ASN A 55 13.17 -7.72 20.10
N PHE A 56 12.03 -8.04 20.68
CA PHE A 56 11.30 -7.16 21.59
C PHE A 56 11.46 -7.55 23.06
N THR A 57 11.66 -8.85 23.33
CA THR A 57 11.61 -9.43 24.67
C THR A 57 12.97 -9.77 25.27
N LYS A 58 14.05 -9.65 24.50
CA LYS A 58 15.43 -9.82 24.97
C LYS A 58 16.16 -8.49 25.00
N ALA A 59 17.15 -8.39 25.88
CA ALA A 59 18.05 -7.24 25.98
C ALA A 59 18.76 -7.00 24.62
N ASP A 60 18.65 -5.80 24.09
CA ASP A 60 19.31 -5.39 22.84
C ASP A 60 20.72 -4.87 23.15
N PRO A 61 21.79 -5.60 22.81
CA PRO A 61 23.16 -5.20 23.13
C PRO A 61 23.59 -3.93 22.41
N SER A 62 22.98 -3.61 21.28
CA SER A 62 23.28 -2.40 20.51
C SER A 62 22.52 -1.17 21.04
N TYR A 63 21.60 -1.36 21.99
CA TYR A 63 20.84 -0.29 22.62
C TYR A 63 20.93 -0.37 24.15
N HIS A 64 22.17 -0.50 24.65
CA HIS A 64 22.51 -0.51 26.09
C HIS A 64 21.79 -1.59 26.91
N GLY A 65 21.43 -2.72 26.29
CA GLY A 65 20.72 -3.80 26.99
C GLY A 65 19.23 -3.55 27.22
N LEU A 66 18.65 -2.56 26.56
CA LEU A 66 17.21 -2.26 26.68
C LEU A 66 16.37 -3.43 26.16
N VAL A 67 15.31 -3.77 26.90
CA VAL A 67 14.23 -4.65 26.46
C VAL A 67 13.09 -3.77 25.93
N PHE A 68 12.88 -3.75 24.62
CA PHE A 68 11.93 -2.82 24.00
C PHE A 68 10.49 -3.03 24.46
N TRP A 69 10.08 -4.28 24.72
CA TRP A 69 8.74 -4.57 25.20
C TRP A 69 8.51 -4.02 26.62
N ASP A 70 9.46 -4.23 27.51
CA ASP A 70 9.34 -3.77 28.91
C ASP A 70 9.30 -2.25 28.99
N ALA A 71 10.04 -1.57 28.12
CA ALA A 71 10.14 -0.11 28.13
C ALA A 71 9.00 0.59 27.38
N PHE A 72 8.45 -0.04 26.32
CA PHE A 72 7.55 0.62 25.35
C PHE A 72 6.28 -0.16 25.02
N GLY A 73 6.04 -1.30 25.66
CA GLY A 73 4.84 -2.12 25.44
C GLY A 73 3.59 -1.52 26.08
N ASP A 74 3.75 -0.67 27.09
CA ASP A 74 2.64 0.04 27.75
C ASP A 74 3.16 1.36 28.33
N VAL A 75 3.19 2.39 27.51
CA VAL A 75 3.64 3.73 27.90
C VAL A 75 2.43 4.58 28.30
N PRO A 76 2.43 5.24 29.46
CA PRO A 76 1.33 6.12 29.86
C PRO A 76 0.94 7.09 28.76
N GLU A 77 -0.37 7.22 28.50
CA GLU A 77 -0.99 8.08 27.47
C GLU A 77 -0.72 7.68 26.00
N LEU A 78 0.32 6.88 25.70
CA LEU A 78 0.69 6.45 24.35
C LEU A 78 0.34 4.98 24.07
N GLY A 79 0.21 4.15 25.11
CA GLY A 79 0.00 2.72 24.98
C GLY A 79 1.22 1.97 24.42
N ASN A 80 1.00 0.95 23.61
CA ASN A 80 2.05 0.14 23.02
C ASN A 80 2.66 0.84 21.80
N ILE A 81 3.86 1.33 21.94
CA ILE A 81 4.66 1.96 20.87
C ILE A 81 5.98 1.19 20.62
N ALA A 82 6.12 -0.01 21.20
CA ALA A 82 7.37 -0.79 21.12
C ALA A 82 7.84 -1.02 19.68
N PHE A 83 6.93 -1.35 18.77
CA PHE A 83 7.28 -1.56 17.35
C PHE A 83 7.82 -0.30 16.69
N THR A 84 7.12 0.80 16.83
CA THR A 84 7.49 2.09 16.21
C THR A 84 8.81 2.61 16.76
N VAL A 85 8.99 2.55 18.10
CA VAL A 85 10.24 2.98 18.73
C VAL A 85 11.40 2.10 18.29
N ARG A 86 11.23 0.78 18.29
CA ARG A 86 12.29 -0.13 17.82
C ARG A 86 12.63 0.07 16.34
N ALA A 87 11.65 0.23 15.48
CA ALA A 87 11.86 0.51 14.07
C ALA A 87 12.70 1.79 13.88
N ARG A 88 12.42 2.84 14.63
CA ARG A 88 13.18 4.10 14.57
C ARG A 88 14.57 4.01 15.22
N ALA A 89 14.64 3.47 16.42
CA ALA A 89 15.88 3.48 17.22
C ALA A 89 16.92 2.48 16.70
N ARG A 90 16.49 1.36 16.14
CA ARG A 90 17.39 0.29 15.67
C ARG A 90 17.54 0.25 14.15
N LEU A 91 16.46 0.37 13.40
CA LEU A 91 16.54 0.19 11.96
C LEU A 91 16.76 1.52 11.24
N LEU A 92 15.89 2.49 11.45
CA LEU A 92 16.00 3.78 10.76
C LEU A 92 17.31 4.50 11.13
N ARG A 93 17.63 4.57 12.43
CA ARG A 93 18.83 5.24 12.93
C ARG A 93 20.11 4.55 12.44
N ASP A 94 20.20 3.23 12.55
CA ASP A 94 21.44 2.50 12.27
C ASP A 94 21.67 2.32 10.75
N LEU A 95 20.62 2.14 9.97
CA LEU A 95 20.71 2.02 8.51
C LEU A 95 20.71 3.37 7.78
N GLY A 96 20.22 4.41 8.44
CA GLY A 96 20.15 5.75 7.85
C GLY A 96 19.11 5.91 6.72
N ALA A 97 18.19 4.97 6.56
CA ALA A 97 17.15 5.00 5.52
C ALA A 97 16.05 6.03 5.82
N THR A 98 16.45 7.25 6.11
CA THR A 98 15.54 8.35 6.46
C THR A 98 15.05 9.07 5.22
N GLN A 99 13.75 9.35 5.18
CA GLN A 99 13.16 10.15 4.10
C GLN A 99 13.64 11.59 4.15
N ALA A 100 14.07 12.13 3.02
CA ALA A 100 14.46 13.52 2.93
C ALA A 100 13.28 14.47 3.23
N PRO A 101 13.48 15.58 3.95
CA PRO A 101 12.40 16.51 4.28
C PRO A 101 11.67 17.06 3.05
N VAL A 102 12.37 17.30 1.95
CA VAL A 102 11.77 17.75 0.69
C VAL A 102 10.81 16.71 0.10
N HIS A 103 11.12 15.41 0.22
CA HIS A 103 10.20 14.34 -0.19
C HIS A 103 8.95 14.33 0.68
N SER A 104 9.09 14.54 1.99
CA SER A 104 7.94 14.64 2.90
C SER A 104 7.03 15.80 2.51
N PHE A 105 7.59 16.96 2.15
CA PHE A 105 6.84 18.10 1.66
C PHE A 105 6.06 17.78 0.37
N ILE A 106 6.71 17.13 -0.60
CA ILE A 106 6.07 16.70 -1.86
C ILE A 106 4.91 15.74 -1.57
N PHE A 107 5.09 14.80 -0.65
CA PHE A 107 4.01 13.87 -0.27
C PHE A 107 2.85 14.55 0.42
N LEU A 108 3.09 15.55 1.27
CA LEU A 108 2.04 16.35 1.87
C LEU A 108 1.22 17.10 0.81
N GLN A 109 1.88 17.69 -0.19
CA GLN A 109 1.19 18.31 -1.33
C GLN A 109 0.36 17.27 -2.13
N GLY A 110 0.91 16.08 -2.35
CA GLY A 110 0.20 14.99 -3.04
C GLY A 110 -1.07 14.55 -2.29
N LEU A 111 -1.02 14.53 -0.95
CA LEU A 111 -2.17 14.17 -0.11
C LEU A 111 -3.36 15.13 -0.28
N GLU A 112 -3.13 16.40 -0.53
CA GLU A 112 -4.21 17.40 -0.70
C GLU A 112 -5.17 17.04 -1.84
N SER A 113 -4.67 16.39 -2.90
CA SER A 113 -5.48 15.97 -4.05
C SER A 113 -5.79 14.47 -4.09
N LEU A 114 -5.35 13.70 -3.10
CA LEU A 114 -5.45 12.22 -3.13
C LEU A 114 -6.88 11.75 -3.31
N ASP A 115 -7.83 12.27 -2.56
CA ASP A 115 -9.24 11.83 -2.60
C ASP A 115 -9.85 11.99 -4.00
N VAL A 116 -9.69 13.16 -4.61
CA VAL A 116 -10.22 13.41 -5.96
C VAL A 116 -9.52 12.58 -7.03
N ARG A 117 -8.21 12.35 -6.89
CA ARG A 117 -7.46 11.50 -7.82
C ARG A 117 -7.89 10.04 -7.76
N ILE A 118 -8.00 9.47 -6.56
CA ILE A 118 -8.40 8.07 -6.35
C ILE A 118 -9.81 7.81 -6.89
N LYS A 119 -10.75 8.72 -6.65
CA LYS A 119 -12.10 8.63 -7.22
C LYS A 119 -12.05 8.60 -8.75
N ARG A 120 -11.33 9.52 -9.35
CA ARG A 120 -11.20 9.58 -10.82
C ARG A 120 -10.47 8.36 -11.39
N HIS A 121 -9.42 7.87 -10.73
CA HIS A 121 -8.74 6.64 -11.13
C HIS A 121 -9.70 5.44 -11.11
N SER A 122 -10.50 5.29 -10.05
CA SER A 122 -11.48 4.21 -9.94
C SER A 122 -12.56 4.27 -11.02
N GLU A 123 -13.10 5.45 -11.28
CA GLU A 123 -14.09 5.66 -12.35
C GLU A 123 -13.53 5.31 -13.74
N ASN A 124 -12.32 5.76 -14.02
CA ASN A 124 -11.67 5.50 -15.31
C ASN A 124 -11.32 4.02 -15.46
N ALA A 125 -10.76 3.40 -14.42
CA ALA A 125 -10.43 1.98 -14.44
C ALA A 125 -11.66 1.10 -14.64
N LEU A 126 -12.79 1.43 -14.00
CA LEU A 126 -14.03 0.70 -14.21
C LEU A 126 -14.53 0.80 -15.66
N LYS A 127 -14.45 1.99 -16.28
CA LYS A 127 -14.83 2.17 -17.68
C LYS A 127 -13.93 1.34 -18.61
N VAL A 128 -12.63 1.37 -18.39
CA VAL A 128 -11.66 0.57 -19.16
C VAL A 128 -11.90 -0.92 -18.95
N ALA A 129 -12.11 -1.35 -17.69
CA ALA A 129 -12.37 -2.76 -17.38
C ALA A 129 -13.64 -3.29 -18.09
N LYS A 130 -14.73 -2.53 -18.08
CA LYS A 130 -15.97 -2.89 -18.81
C LYS A 130 -15.77 -2.93 -20.32
N PHE A 131 -15.00 -2.00 -20.89
CA PHE A 131 -14.65 -2.02 -22.31
C PHE A 131 -13.85 -3.27 -22.67
N LEU A 132 -12.85 -3.61 -21.87
CA LEU A 132 -12.01 -4.78 -22.09
C LEU A 132 -12.80 -6.08 -21.92
N GLU A 133 -13.68 -6.16 -20.92
CA GLU A 133 -14.52 -7.34 -20.68
C GLU A 133 -15.46 -7.65 -21.85
N ALA A 134 -15.95 -6.61 -22.52
CA ALA A 134 -16.81 -6.75 -23.71
C ALA A 134 -16.02 -6.97 -25.02
N HIS A 135 -14.70 -6.85 -25.00
CA HIS A 135 -13.90 -6.90 -26.23
C HIS A 135 -13.65 -8.34 -26.69
N PRO A 136 -13.95 -8.72 -27.96
CA PRO A 136 -13.90 -10.11 -28.45
C PRO A 136 -12.52 -10.77 -28.41
N LYS A 137 -11.43 -9.99 -28.40
CA LYS A 137 -10.04 -10.48 -28.28
C LYS A 137 -9.49 -10.51 -26.88
N VAL A 138 -10.26 -10.14 -25.86
CA VAL A 138 -9.88 -10.21 -24.46
C VAL A 138 -10.47 -11.47 -23.83
N LYS A 139 -9.62 -12.28 -23.24
CA LYS A 139 -10.00 -13.56 -22.62
C LYS A 139 -10.48 -13.43 -21.19
N TRP A 140 -9.90 -12.49 -20.45
CA TRP A 140 -10.23 -12.25 -19.04
C TRP A 140 -9.82 -10.83 -18.65
N VAL A 141 -10.53 -10.28 -17.68
CA VAL A 141 -10.20 -9.03 -17.03
C VAL A 141 -10.23 -9.27 -15.50
N ASN A 142 -9.16 -8.88 -14.83
CA ASN A 142 -9.07 -8.91 -13.37
C ASN A 142 -9.16 -7.47 -12.85
N TYR A 143 -10.35 -7.08 -12.42
CA TYR A 143 -10.59 -5.78 -11.80
C TYR A 143 -11.63 -5.92 -10.68
N PRO A 144 -11.33 -5.51 -9.45
CA PRO A 144 -12.19 -5.75 -8.29
C PRO A 144 -13.56 -5.07 -8.36
N GLY A 145 -13.74 -4.09 -9.25
CA GLY A 145 -15.00 -3.37 -9.45
C GLY A 145 -15.91 -3.94 -10.54
N LEU A 146 -15.55 -5.04 -11.19
CA LEU A 146 -16.46 -5.74 -12.11
C LEU A 146 -17.40 -6.66 -11.32
N GLU A 147 -18.68 -6.67 -11.67
CA GLU A 147 -19.69 -7.55 -11.05
C GLU A 147 -19.38 -9.04 -11.32
N SER A 148 -18.71 -9.34 -12.43
CA SER A 148 -18.20 -10.67 -12.77
C SER A 148 -17.00 -11.13 -11.92
N HIS A 149 -16.37 -10.23 -11.17
CA HIS A 149 -15.19 -10.58 -10.38
C HIS A 149 -15.55 -11.53 -9.21
N PRO A 150 -14.82 -12.63 -9.00
CA PRO A 150 -15.18 -13.65 -7.99
C PRO A 150 -15.36 -13.13 -6.57
N THR A 151 -14.71 -12.03 -6.22
CA THR A 151 -14.77 -11.40 -4.90
C THR A 151 -15.47 -10.05 -4.90
N TYR A 152 -16.32 -9.75 -5.89
CA TYR A 152 -16.98 -8.45 -6.05
C TYR A 152 -17.70 -7.99 -4.79
N GLU A 153 -18.53 -8.85 -4.18
CA GLU A 153 -19.28 -8.52 -2.96
C GLU A 153 -18.37 -8.21 -1.77
N ILE A 154 -17.24 -8.94 -1.64
CA ILE A 154 -16.24 -8.68 -0.61
C ILE A 154 -15.53 -7.35 -0.89
N ASN A 155 -15.16 -7.12 -2.15
CA ASN A 155 -14.52 -5.88 -2.56
C ASN A 155 -15.43 -4.68 -2.29
N LYS A 156 -16.71 -4.76 -2.64
CA LYS A 156 -17.71 -3.74 -2.38
C LYS A 156 -17.87 -3.43 -0.89
N LYS A 157 -17.83 -4.47 -0.05
CA LYS A 157 -17.90 -4.31 1.41
C LYS A 157 -16.75 -3.43 1.96
N TYR A 158 -15.52 -3.63 1.48
CA TYR A 158 -14.34 -2.94 2.01
C TYR A 158 -13.97 -1.66 1.25
N LEU A 159 -14.18 -1.62 -0.06
CA LEU A 159 -13.79 -0.52 -0.93
C LEU A 159 -14.96 0.42 -1.28
N LYS A 160 -16.18 0.02 -0.93
CA LYS A 160 -17.43 0.75 -1.20
C LYS A 160 -17.63 0.97 -2.71
N ASP A 161 -17.58 2.23 -3.18
CA ASP A 161 -17.88 2.58 -4.57
C ASP A 161 -16.62 2.84 -5.41
N HIS A 162 -15.42 2.68 -4.83
CA HIS A 162 -14.15 2.98 -5.50
C HIS A 162 -13.19 1.80 -5.39
N PHE A 163 -12.76 1.26 -6.54
CA PHE A 163 -12.03 -0.02 -6.62
C PHE A 163 -10.57 0.13 -7.08
N ALA A 164 -9.96 1.28 -6.84
CA ALA A 164 -8.61 1.62 -7.28
C ALA A 164 -8.43 1.78 -8.81
N GLY A 165 -7.20 2.09 -9.21
CA GLY A 165 -6.84 2.40 -10.60
C GLY A 165 -6.06 1.30 -11.32
N ILE A 166 -5.96 0.09 -10.74
CA ILE A 166 -5.16 -1.02 -11.29
C ILE A 166 -6.07 -2.12 -11.78
N LEU A 167 -5.84 -2.57 -13.00
CA LEU A 167 -6.49 -3.72 -13.60
C LEU A 167 -5.49 -4.58 -14.37
N GLY A 168 -5.77 -5.87 -14.49
CA GLY A 168 -5.06 -6.79 -15.36
C GLY A 168 -6.00 -7.40 -16.39
N PHE A 169 -5.48 -7.74 -17.56
CA PHE A 169 -6.26 -8.44 -18.56
C PHE A 169 -5.39 -9.33 -19.45
N GLY A 170 -5.99 -10.35 -20.03
CA GLY A 170 -5.33 -11.25 -20.99
C GLY A 170 -5.99 -11.19 -22.34
N VAL A 171 -5.16 -11.13 -23.40
CA VAL A 171 -5.60 -11.14 -24.79
C VAL A 171 -5.45 -12.50 -25.45
N GLU A 172 -6.17 -12.75 -26.52
CA GLU A 172 -5.93 -13.91 -27.38
C GLU A 172 -4.58 -13.81 -28.06
N GLY A 173 -3.88 -14.95 -28.21
CA GLY A 173 -2.55 -15.02 -28.82
C GLY A 173 -1.38 -14.92 -27.83
N GLY A 174 -1.66 -14.95 -26.51
CA GLY A 174 -0.65 -15.10 -25.46
C GLY A 174 0.32 -13.92 -25.35
N GLU A 175 1.57 -14.21 -24.96
CA GLU A 175 2.59 -13.19 -24.67
C GLU A 175 2.89 -12.28 -25.87
N GLU A 176 3.02 -12.85 -27.07
CA GLU A 176 3.32 -12.08 -28.28
C GLU A 176 2.23 -11.06 -28.61
N ALA A 177 0.97 -11.46 -28.47
CA ALA A 177 -0.18 -10.55 -28.65
C ALA A 177 -0.21 -9.47 -27.56
N GLY A 178 0.05 -9.84 -26.31
CA GLY A 178 0.16 -8.90 -25.21
C GLY A 178 1.25 -7.86 -25.44
N ARG A 179 2.42 -8.27 -25.89
CA ARG A 179 3.52 -7.37 -26.27
C ARG A 179 3.10 -6.38 -27.35
N LYS A 180 2.46 -6.85 -28.43
CA LYS A 180 1.96 -5.99 -29.52
C LYS A 180 0.93 -4.97 -29.04
N VAL A 181 0.08 -5.34 -28.07
CA VAL A 181 -0.87 -4.40 -27.47
C VAL A 181 -0.12 -3.29 -26.74
N ILE A 182 0.79 -3.66 -25.82
CA ILE A 182 1.55 -2.69 -25.01
C ILE A 182 2.37 -1.74 -25.89
N GLU A 183 3.04 -2.26 -26.91
CA GLU A 183 3.87 -1.47 -27.84
C GLU A 183 3.07 -0.46 -28.69
N LYS A 184 1.76 -0.66 -28.81
CA LYS A 184 0.87 0.22 -29.58
C LYS A 184 0.07 1.20 -28.71
N LEU A 185 0.24 1.17 -27.40
CA LEU A 185 -0.40 2.14 -26.51
C LEU A 185 0.26 3.51 -26.68
N GLU A 186 -0.56 4.53 -26.93
CA GLU A 186 -0.09 5.91 -27.10
C GLU A 186 -0.17 6.71 -25.79
N LEU A 187 -1.20 6.44 -24.98
CA LEU A 187 -1.41 7.16 -23.71
C LEU A 187 -0.62 6.56 -22.55
N PHE A 188 -0.51 5.23 -22.50
CA PHE A 188 0.14 4.54 -21.39
C PHE A 188 1.61 4.28 -21.71
N SER A 189 2.48 4.63 -20.76
CA SER A 189 3.91 4.31 -20.83
C SER A 189 4.19 2.89 -20.35
N ILE A 190 5.18 2.24 -20.95
CA ILE A 190 5.67 0.93 -20.48
C ILE A 190 6.60 1.17 -19.30
N LEU A 191 6.22 0.70 -18.13
CA LEU A 191 6.98 0.81 -16.90
C LEU A 191 7.03 -0.55 -16.18
N ALA A 192 8.12 -0.79 -15.44
CA ALA A 192 8.29 -2.00 -14.63
C ALA A 192 7.46 -1.96 -13.33
N ASN A 193 7.03 -0.79 -12.89
CA ASN A 193 6.32 -0.55 -11.63
C ASN A 193 5.13 0.38 -11.83
N ILE A 194 4.21 0.32 -10.88
CA ILE A 194 3.07 1.24 -10.77
C ILE A 194 3.51 2.58 -10.19
#